data_cff51da6b8f41f3ebf570a860644606e
#
_entry.id   cff51da6b8f41f3ebf570a860644606e
#
_cell.length_a   1.000
_cell.length_b   1.000
_cell.length_c   1.000
_cell.angle_alpha   90.00
_cell.angle_beta   90.00
_cell.angle_gamma   90.00
#
_symmetry.space_group_name_H-M   'P 1'
#
loop_
_entity.id
_entity.type
_entity.pdbx_description
1 polymer ?
#
loop_
_entity_poly.entity_id
_entity_poly.type
_entity_poly.pdbx_seq_one_letter_code
_entity_poly.pdbx_strand_id
1 'polypeptide(L)'
;MTSGLNMARLIGMLVNPDAGLGGKLGFKGSDGRAQEAREAGAEDRSGPRMRQSLQRCVGRLDDVEIITCSGRMGSDWCPIEHTVIFETPEKTGAETTKSAVRALCEAGIELLIYAGGDGTTRDIVEALEDPNFPLIGVPGGVKMHSGCFAASPNAAAEVLLSWLDGDLLLSRTEVMDLDEEVYREGRWSVRMYGEAMMPASPRWMQGAKMRVEASEENEVLEALGEHIHEILVEDINRLVIWGSGGTLRTIAEGLGFSPT
;
A
#
# COMPACT_ATOMS: atom_id res chain seq x y z
N MET A 1 26.33 26.45 24.72
CA MET A 1 25.79 25.97 23.45
C MET A 1 25.84 24.48 23.52
N THR A 2 24.76 23.87 24.00
CA THR A 2 24.59 22.42 24.04
C THR A 2 24.11 22.01 22.66
N SER A 3 24.99 21.38 21.85
CA SER A 3 24.57 20.67 20.66
C SER A 3 23.68 19.51 21.10
N GLY A 4 22.38 19.71 21.05
CA GLY A 4 21.44 18.60 21.12
C GLY A 4 21.80 17.64 19.96
N LEU A 5 22.23 16.43 20.30
CA LEU A 5 22.26 15.33 19.36
C LEU A 5 20.83 15.18 18.84
N ASN A 6 20.59 15.66 17.64
CA ASN A 6 19.34 15.38 16.95
C ASN A 6 19.37 13.87 16.67
N MET A 7 18.62 13.08 17.44
CA MET A 7 18.52 11.64 17.18
C MET A 7 17.75 11.49 15.88
N ALA A 8 18.25 10.64 14.98
CA ALA A 8 17.58 10.34 13.74
C ALA A 8 16.14 9.86 14.01
N ARG A 9 15.20 10.32 13.23
CA ARG A 9 13.81 9.87 13.28
C ARG A 9 13.71 8.46 12.72
N LEU A 10 13.06 7.56 13.45
CA LEU A 10 12.95 6.15 13.05
C LEU A 10 11.64 5.90 12.31
N ILE A 11 11.73 5.48 11.05
CA ILE A 11 10.58 5.15 10.21
C ILE A 11 10.56 3.65 9.95
N GLY A 12 9.48 3.00 10.36
CA GLY A 12 9.26 1.59 10.07
C GLY A 12 8.83 1.36 8.62
N MET A 13 9.35 0.34 8.00
CA MET A 13 8.94 -0.11 6.67
C MET A 13 8.54 -1.58 6.70
N LEU A 14 7.37 -1.91 6.15
CA LEU A 14 6.84 -3.27 6.08
C LEU A 14 6.21 -3.55 4.73
N VAL A 15 6.45 -4.72 4.17
CA VAL A 15 5.81 -5.20 2.94
C VAL A 15 5.10 -6.52 3.22
N ASN A 16 3.83 -6.63 2.85
CA ASN A 16 3.18 -7.93 2.76
C ASN A 16 3.47 -8.52 1.36
N PRO A 17 4.36 -9.54 1.27
CA PRO A 17 4.77 -10.08 -0.03
C PRO A 17 3.66 -10.85 -0.74
N ASP A 18 2.59 -11.19 -0.04
CA ASP A 18 1.47 -11.99 -0.56
C ASP A 18 0.30 -11.11 -1.02
N ALA A 19 0.31 -9.82 -0.67
CA ALA A 19 -0.76 -8.91 -1.06
C ALA A 19 -0.71 -8.59 -2.57
N GLY A 20 -1.86 -8.70 -3.22
CA GLY A 20 -2.04 -8.37 -4.64
C GLY A 20 -1.64 -9.48 -5.61
N LEU A 21 -1.15 -10.65 -5.15
CA LEU A 21 -0.73 -11.76 -6.02
C LEU A 21 -1.88 -12.37 -6.83
N GLY A 22 -3.10 -12.37 -6.27
CA GLY A 22 -4.25 -13.02 -6.90
C GLY A 22 -4.85 -12.29 -8.10
N GLY A 23 -4.59 -10.98 -8.25
CA GLY A 23 -5.33 -10.11 -9.18
C GLY A 23 -5.22 -10.52 -10.65
N LYS A 24 -4.03 -10.85 -11.15
CA LYS A 24 -3.81 -11.25 -12.56
C LYS A 24 -4.29 -12.66 -12.91
N LEU A 25 -4.46 -13.52 -11.91
CA LEU A 25 -4.78 -14.94 -12.10
C LEU A 25 -6.25 -15.28 -11.73
N GLY A 26 -7.07 -14.26 -11.41
CA GLY A 26 -8.47 -14.45 -11.03
C GLY A 26 -8.66 -15.19 -9.70
N PHE A 27 -7.61 -15.28 -8.86
CA PHE A 27 -7.76 -15.82 -7.52
C PHE A 27 -8.50 -14.81 -6.63
N LYS A 28 -9.58 -15.27 -6.02
CA LYS A 28 -10.37 -14.49 -5.06
C LYS A 28 -9.64 -14.46 -3.71
N GLY A 29 -8.73 -13.48 -3.53
CA GLY A 29 -7.85 -13.35 -2.36
C GLY A 29 -6.54 -14.13 -2.48
N SER A 30 -5.50 -13.66 -1.77
CA SER A 30 -4.18 -14.30 -1.75
C SER A 30 -3.96 -15.16 -0.50
N ASP A 31 -4.87 -15.08 0.49
CA ASP A 31 -4.70 -15.73 1.78
C ASP A 31 -4.68 -17.25 1.66
N GLY A 32 -3.55 -17.84 2.06
CA GLY A 32 -3.30 -19.29 2.02
C GLY A 32 -3.00 -19.87 0.63
N ARG A 33 -3.07 -19.08 -0.46
CA ARG A 33 -2.84 -19.53 -1.84
C ARG A 33 -1.71 -18.78 -2.56
N ALA A 34 -0.93 -17.99 -1.82
CA ALA A 34 0.17 -17.20 -2.37
C ALA A 34 1.22 -18.06 -3.10
N GLN A 35 1.50 -19.25 -2.59
CA GLN A 35 2.44 -20.18 -3.22
C GLN A 35 1.90 -20.71 -4.54
N GLU A 36 0.62 -21.12 -4.60
CA GLU A 36 -0.03 -21.56 -5.84
C GLU A 36 -0.05 -20.45 -6.90
N ALA A 37 -0.31 -19.21 -6.45
CA ALA A 37 -0.30 -18.05 -7.34
C ALA A 37 1.10 -17.82 -7.94
N ARG A 38 2.17 -17.94 -7.14
CA ARG A 38 3.55 -17.83 -7.62
C ARG A 38 3.94 -18.95 -8.58
N GLU A 39 3.56 -20.19 -8.27
CA GLU A 39 3.77 -21.34 -9.16
C GLU A 39 3.05 -21.16 -10.50
N ALA A 40 1.93 -20.46 -10.48
CA ALA A 40 1.17 -20.07 -11.67
C ALA A 40 1.72 -18.80 -12.37
N GLY A 41 2.85 -18.25 -11.90
CA GLY A 41 3.54 -17.10 -12.52
C GLY A 41 3.09 -15.73 -12.01
N ALA A 42 2.43 -15.66 -10.85
CA ALA A 42 2.14 -14.37 -10.25
C ALA A 42 3.42 -13.65 -9.80
N GLU A 43 3.53 -12.39 -10.15
CA GLU A 43 4.63 -11.52 -9.75
C GLU A 43 4.29 -10.76 -8.46
N ASP A 44 5.33 -10.42 -7.68
CA ASP A 44 5.18 -9.55 -6.53
C ASP A 44 4.65 -8.17 -6.94
N ARG A 45 3.66 -7.66 -6.21
CA ARG A 45 3.08 -6.32 -6.47
C ARG A 45 3.41 -5.33 -5.38
N SER A 46 3.23 -5.69 -4.12
CA SER A 46 3.45 -4.80 -2.98
C SER A 46 4.90 -4.36 -2.85
N GLY A 47 5.85 -5.26 -3.03
CA GLY A 47 7.28 -4.96 -2.96
C GLY A 47 7.75 -3.94 -4.00
N PRO A 48 7.52 -4.16 -5.30
CA PRO A 48 7.85 -3.16 -6.33
C PRO A 48 7.20 -1.79 -6.07
N ARG A 49 5.96 -1.74 -5.56
CA ARG A 49 5.26 -0.49 -5.24
C ARG A 49 5.88 0.23 -4.04
N MET A 50 6.30 -0.51 -3.01
CA MET A 50 7.08 0.07 -1.91
C MET A 50 8.40 0.64 -2.41
N ARG A 51 9.13 -0.10 -3.24
CA ARG A 51 10.37 0.38 -3.86
C ARG A 51 10.14 1.65 -4.67
N GLN A 52 9.07 1.70 -5.48
CA GLN A 52 8.69 2.89 -6.26
C GLN A 52 8.45 4.09 -5.34
N SER A 53 7.70 3.91 -4.25
CA SER A 53 7.46 4.95 -3.25
C SER A 53 8.77 5.47 -2.67
N LEU A 54 9.59 4.60 -2.09
CA LEU A 54 10.83 5.00 -1.42
C LEU A 54 11.91 5.52 -2.38
N GLN A 55 11.88 5.14 -3.66
CA GLN A 55 12.80 5.67 -4.68
C GLN A 55 12.66 7.20 -4.81
N ARG A 56 11.47 7.77 -4.59
CA ARG A 56 11.24 9.22 -4.57
C ARG A 56 11.80 9.90 -3.33
N CYS A 57 12.04 9.14 -2.27
CA CYS A 57 12.59 9.64 -1.02
C CYS A 57 14.13 9.60 -1.00
N VAL A 58 14.78 8.93 -1.97
CA VAL A 58 16.25 8.84 -2.04
C VAL A 58 16.87 10.23 -2.11
N GLY A 59 17.78 10.52 -1.19
CA GLY A 59 18.46 11.82 -1.07
C GLY A 59 17.57 12.96 -0.54
N ARG A 60 16.40 12.63 0.00
CA ARG A 60 15.45 13.58 0.60
C ARG A 60 15.12 13.28 2.07
N LEU A 61 15.76 12.26 2.65
CA LEU A 61 15.55 11.85 4.05
C LEU A 61 16.79 12.24 4.86
N ASP A 62 16.80 13.49 5.34
CA ASP A 62 17.83 13.99 6.23
C ASP A 62 17.46 13.62 7.68
N ASP A 63 18.45 13.10 8.46
CA ASP A 63 18.24 12.66 9.84
C ASP A 63 17.11 11.63 10.04
N VAL A 64 16.91 10.73 9.06
CA VAL A 64 15.93 9.64 9.12
C VAL A 64 16.61 8.31 8.92
N GLU A 65 16.28 7.32 9.77
CA GLU A 65 16.68 5.93 9.64
C GLU A 65 15.48 5.04 9.31
N ILE A 66 15.62 4.21 8.30
CA ILE A 66 14.59 3.22 7.94
C ILE A 66 14.85 1.92 8.71
N ILE A 67 13.87 1.49 9.48
CA ILE A 67 13.88 0.23 10.22
C ILE A 67 12.93 -0.74 9.54
N THR A 68 13.39 -1.97 9.25
CA THR A 68 12.60 -2.90 8.43
C THR A 68 12.80 -4.37 8.79
N CYS A 69 12.12 -5.25 8.06
CA CYS A 69 12.27 -6.70 8.11
C CYS A 69 13.28 -7.19 7.07
N SER A 70 13.81 -8.39 7.25
CA SER A 70 14.67 -9.02 6.24
C SER A 70 13.86 -9.46 5.01
N GLY A 71 14.54 -9.64 3.88
CA GLY A 71 14.02 -10.24 2.66
C GLY A 71 12.77 -9.54 2.12
N ARG A 72 11.83 -10.37 1.64
CA ARG A 72 10.63 -9.91 0.91
C ARG A 72 9.63 -9.11 1.75
N MET A 73 9.69 -9.18 3.08
CA MET A 73 8.88 -8.34 3.96
C MET A 73 9.46 -6.94 4.16
N GLY A 74 10.66 -6.65 3.63
CA GLY A 74 11.30 -5.35 3.83
C GLY A 74 12.52 -5.12 2.94
N SER A 75 13.70 -5.56 3.38
CA SER A 75 15.01 -5.15 2.85
C SER A 75 15.19 -5.32 1.34
N ASP A 76 14.57 -6.33 0.72
CA ASP A 76 14.65 -6.55 -0.73
C ASP A 76 14.08 -5.36 -1.54
N TRP A 77 13.21 -4.58 -0.92
CA TRP A 77 12.46 -3.50 -1.56
C TRP A 77 12.91 -2.09 -1.14
N CYS A 78 13.81 -2.00 -0.16
CA CYS A 78 14.28 -0.71 0.35
C CYS A 78 15.48 -0.20 -0.49
N PRO A 79 15.32 0.91 -1.24
CA PRO A 79 16.43 1.50 -2.00
C PRO A 79 17.29 2.46 -1.16
N ILE A 80 16.99 2.61 0.13
CA ILE A 80 17.60 3.53 1.08
C ILE A 80 18.39 2.73 2.09
N GLU A 81 19.44 3.31 2.67
CA GLU A 81 20.15 2.70 3.80
C GLU A 81 19.17 2.41 4.95
N HIS A 82 19.23 1.20 5.51
CA HIS A 82 18.25 0.73 6.47
C HIS A 82 18.82 -0.28 7.44
N THR A 83 18.18 -0.40 8.59
CA THR A 83 18.48 -1.40 9.62
C THR A 83 17.42 -2.49 9.64
N VAL A 84 17.85 -3.75 9.56
CA VAL A 84 16.98 -4.91 9.68
C VAL A 84 16.91 -5.37 11.12
N ILE A 85 15.70 -5.46 11.68
CA ILE A 85 15.49 -5.87 13.08
C ILE A 85 14.58 -7.09 13.25
N PHE A 86 13.94 -7.54 12.18
CA PHE A 86 13.05 -8.68 12.20
C PHE A 86 13.40 -9.64 11.07
N GLU A 87 13.69 -10.90 11.41
CA GLU A 87 13.97 -11.94 10.43
C GLU A 87 12.69 -12.54 9.89
N THR A 88 12.50 -12.39 8.58
CA THR A 88 11.31 -12.89 7.88
C THR A 88 11.38 -14.41 7.75
N PRO A 89 10.39 -15.16 8.23
CA PRO A 89 10.35 -16.62 8.04
C PRO A 89 10.06 -16.98 6.57
N GLU A 90 10.37 -18.21 6.19
CA GLU A 90 10.14 -18.72 4.83
C GLU A 90 8.66 -18.61 4.41
N LYS A 91 7.74 -18.85 5.36
CA LYS A 91 6.30 -18.68 5.14
C LYS A 91 5.80 -17.49 5.93
N THR A 92 5.14 -16.58 5.26
CA THR A 92 4.55 -15.38 5.83
C THR A 92 3.02 -15.48 5.93
N GLY A 93 2.42 -14.68 6.81
CA GLY A 93 0.98 -14.60 7.02
C GLY A 93 0.63 -13.55 8.05
N ALA A 94 -0.64 -13.49 8.47
CA ALA A 94 -1.15 -12.49 9.41
C ALA A 94 -0.32 -12.40 10.70
N GLU A 95 -0.02 -13.54 11.33
CA GLU A 95 0.76 -13.57 12.57
C GLU A 95 2.22 -13.11 12.37
N THR A 96 2.81 -13.37 11.20
CA THR A 96 4.14 -12.86 10.86
C THR A 96 4.10 -11.34 10.75
N THR A 97 3.08 -10.79 10.06
CA THR A 97 2.85 -9.34 9.95
C THR A 97 2.71 -8.71 11.33
N LYS A 98 1.87 -9.28 12.20
CA LYS A 98 1.65 -8.77 13.55
C LYS A 98 2.93 -8.82 14.42
N SER A 99 3.71 -9.88 14.32
CA SER A 99 4.99 -10.01 15.04
C SER A 99 6.02 -8.99 14.55
N ALA A 100 6.09 -8.78 13.24
CA ALA A 100 6.97 -7.77 12.64
C ALA A 100 6.58 -6.34 13.08
N VAL A 101 5.28 -6.01 13.10
CA VAL A 101 4.78 -4.71 13.58
C VAL A 101 5.17 -4.47 15.03
N ARG A 102 4.98 -5.46 15.92
CA ARG A 102 5.37 -5.32 17.32
C ARG A 102 6.88 -5.06 17.46
N ALA A 103 7.72 -5.83 16.76
CA ALA A 103 9.16 -5.66 16.79
C ALA A 103 9.58 -4.26 16.27
N LEU A 104 8.96 -3.76 15.20
CA LEU A 104 9.20 -2.42 14.68
C LEU A 104 8.81 -1.34 15.71
N CYS A 105 7.64 -1.47 16.34
CA CYS A 105 7.21 -0.54 17.40
C CYS A 105 8.13 -0.58 18.63
N GLU A 106 8.58 -1.77 19.05
CA GLU A 106 9.54 -1.94 20.15
C GLU A 106 10.90 -1.29 19.83
N ALA A 107 11.29 -1.23 18.55
CA ALA A 107 12.49 -0.50 18.12
C ALA A 107 12.32 1.03 18.17
N GLY A 108 11.12 1.53 18.44
CA GLY A 108 10.85 2.95 18.63
C GLY A 108 10.58 3.74 17.36
N ILE A 109 10.05 3.10 16.32
CA ILE A 109 9.62 3.82 15.11
C ILE A 109 8.53 4.84 15.43
N GLU A 110 8.55 5.98 14.72
CA GLU A 110 7.59 7.07 14.90
C GLU A 110 6.41 6.99 13.92
N LEU A 111 6.59 6.26 12.82
CA LEU A 111 5.59 6.04 11.77
C LEU A 111 5.89 4.73 11.07
N LEU A 112 4.87 4.02 10.61
CA LEU A 112 5.00 2.84 9.76
C LEU A 112 4.48 3.14 8.35
N ILE A 113 5.37 3.07 7.35
CA ILE A 113 4.98 2.97 5.96
C ILE A 113 4.91 1.49 5.58
N TYR A 114 3.79 1.05 5.02
CA TYR A 114 3.61 -0.36 4.66
C TYR A 114 3.01 -0.52 3.26
N ALA A 115 3.35 -1.61 2.59
CA ALA A 115 2.73 -1.99 1.32
C ALA A 115 1.91 -3.27 1.48
N GLY A 116 0.64 -3.21 1.09
CA GLY A 116 -0.29 -4.32 1.26
C GLY A 116 -1.69 -4.00 0.76
N GLY A 117 -2.66 -4.73 1.29
CA GLY A 117 -4.10 -4.55 1.07
C GLY A 117 -4.84 -4.30 2.38
N ASP A 118 -6.19 -4.26 2.32
CA ASP A 118 -7.06 -4.03 3.48
C ASP A 118 -6.82 -5.05 4.59
N GLY A 119 -6.66 -6.35 4.27
CA GLY A 119 -6.31 -7.39 5.25
C GLY A 119 -4.98 -7.12 5.94
N THR A 120 -3.97 -6.60 5.22
CA THR A 120 -2.70 -6.19 5.81
C THR A 120 -2.89 -5.04 6.78
N THR A 121 -3.71 -4.05 6.42
CA THR A 121 -4.03 -2.91 7.30
C THR A 121 -4.70 -3.39 8.58
N ARG A 122 -5.67 -4.28 8.47
CA ARG A 122 -6.34 -4.91 9.62
C ARG A 122 -5.33 -5.58 10.56
N ASP A 123 -4.45 -6.44 10.01
CA ASP A 123 -3.44 -7.17 10.79
C ASP A 123 -2.46 -6.21 11.50
N ILE A 124 -2.08 -5.10 10.84
CA ILE A 124 -1.25 -4.05 11.43
C ILE A 124 -1.98 -3.39 12.60
N VAL A 125 -3.21 -2.92 12.40
CA VAL A 125 -3.98 -2.21 13.43
C VAL A 125 -4.26 -3.12 14.63
N GLU A 126 -4.54 -4.41 14.41
CA GLU A 126 -4.70 -5.39 15.49
C GLU A 126 -3.40 -5.62 16.31
N ALA A 127 -2.23 -5.37 15.72
CA ALA A 127 -0.95 -5.55 16.38
C ALA A 127 -0.47 -4.32 17.14
N LEU A 128 -0.99 -3.14 16.82
CA LEU A 128 -0.60 -1.88 17.45
C LEU A 128 -1.18 -1.78 18.87
N GLU A 129 -0.32 -1.42 19.84
CA GLU A 129 -0.75 -1.11 21.21
C GLU A 129 -1.29 0.33 21.32
N ASP A 130 -0.70 1.27 20.57
CA ASP A 130 -1.14 2.66 20.51
C ASP A 130 -2.11 2.84 19.31
N PRO A 131 -3.40 3.10 19.57
CA PRO A 131 -4.38 3.34 18.49
C PRO A 131 -4.15 4.67 17.75
N ASN A 132 -3.23 5.53 18.23
CA ASN A 132 -2.87 6.78 17.57
C ASN A 132 -1.55 6.68 16.79
N PHE A 133 -0.97 5.49 16.68
CA PHE A 133 0.26 5.28 15.93
C PHE A 133 0.07 5.55 14.44
N PRO A 134 0.90 6.42 13.81
CA PRO A 134 0.67 6.83 12.43
C PRO A 134 1.07 5.77 11.40
N LEU A 135 0.19 5.57 10.42
CA LEU A 135 0.34 4.63 9.32
C LEU A 135 0.28 5.35 7.97
N ILE A 136 1.09 4.91 7.02
CA ILE A 136 0.95 5.28 5.60
C ILE A 136 0.88 3.99 4.79
N GLY A 137 -0.25 3.74 4.13
CA GLY A 137 -0.44 2.60 3.25
C GLY A 137 -0.01 2.91 1.82
N VAL A 138 0.93 2.12 1.29
CA VAL A 138 1.25 2.05 -0.13
C VAL A 138 0.34 1.00 -0.75
N PRO A 139 -0.53 1.34 -1.70
CA PRO A 139 -1.52 0.40 -2.22
C PRO A 139 -0.85 -0.77 -2.95
N GLY A 140 -1.05 -2.00 -2.47
CA GLY A 140 -0.55 -3.23 -3.09
C GLY A 140 -1.41 -3.72 -4.27
N GLY A 141 -2.61 -3.20 -4.43
CA GLY A 141 -3.59 -3.51 -5.48
C GLY A 141 -4.46 -2.31 -5.81
N VAL A 142 -5.58 -2.54 -6.49
CA VAL A 142 -6.51 -1.49 -6.95
C VAL A 142 -7.82 -1.44 -6.14
N LYS A 143 -8.12 -2.47 -5.37
CA LYS A 143 -9.34 -2.55 -4.53
C LYS A 143 -8.96 -2.32 -3.08
N MET A 144 -8.82 -1.05 -2.69
CA MET A 144 -8.52 -0.63 -1.33
C MET A 144 -9.71 0.14 -0.77
N HIS A 145 -10.20 -0.27 0.39
CA HIS A 145 -11.37 0.33 1.04
C HIS A 145 -10.98 1.13 2.28
N SER A 146 -9.84 0.79 2.89
CA SER A 146 -9.32 1.51 4.06
C SER A 146 -8.78 2.89 3.68
N GLY A 147 -9.12 3.89 4.48
CA GLY A 147 -8.73 5.28 4.22
C GLY A 147 -7.27 5.62 4.51
N CYS A 148 -6.45 4.67 5.00
CA CYS A 148 -5.02 4.88 5.29
C CYS A 148 -4.11 4.66 4.07
N PHE A 149 -4.65 4.29 2.91
CA PHE A 149 -3.87 4.19 1.69
C PHE A 149 -3.73 5.54 1.00
N ALA A 150 -2.51 5.84 0.57
CA ALA A 150 -2.28 6.92 -0.38
C ALA A 150 -2.88 6.56 -1.76
N ALA A 151 -3.13 7.56 -2.59
CA ALA A 151 -3.71 7.35 -3.91
C ALA A 151 -2.80 6.52 -4.84
N SER A 152 -1.48 6.63 -4.66
CA SER A 152 -0.47 5.92 -5.42
C SER A 152 0.82 5.73 -4.60
N PRO A 153 1.78 4.89 -5.04
CA PRO A 153 3.10 4.80 -4.43
C PRO A 153 3.82 6.15 -4.34
N ASN A 154 3.72 6.96 -5.37
CA ASN A 154 4.34 8.29 -5.38
C ASN A 154 3.67 9.24 -4.38
N ALA A 155 2.33 9.18 -4.27
CA ALA A 155 1.59 9.95 -3.27
C ALA A 155 1.98 9.54 -1.84
N ALA A 156 2.22 8.25 -1.57
CA ALA A 156 2.69 7.79 -0.27
C ALA A 156 4.05 8.41 0.11
N ALA A 157 4.96 8.52 -0.86
CA ALA A 157 6.24 9.20 -0.67
C ALA A 157 6.07 10.68 -0.31
N GLU A 158 5.22 11.41 -1.04
CA GLU A 158 4.99 12.83 -0.75
C GLU A 158 4.31 13.03 0.62
N VAL A 159 3.39 12.13 1.02
CA VAL A 159 2.79 12.14 2.37
C VAL A 159 3.88 11.92 3.43
N LEU A 160 4.77 10.94 3.25
CA LEU A 160 5.86 10.68 4.17
C LEU A 160 6.78 11.89 4.31
N LEU A 161 7.21 12.48 3.20
CA LEU A 161 8.10 13.64 3.20
C LEU A 161 7.46 14.86 3.86
N SER A 162 6.20 15.17 3.51
CA SER A 162 5.47 16.28 4.11
C SER A 162 5.21 16.08 5.62
N TRP A 163 5.06 14.83 6.07
CA TRP A 163 4.93 14.54 7.48
C TRP A 163 6.27 14.74 8.23
N LEU A 164 7.38 14.32 7.61
CA LEU A 164 8.71 14.55 8.13
C LEU A 164 9.06 16.06 8.25
N ASP A 165 8.59 16.86 7.30
CA ASP A 165 8.72 18.32 7.30
C ASP A 165 7.81 19.01 8.33
N GLY A 166 6.89 18.25 8.98
CA GLY A 166 5.95 18.78 9.97
C GLY A 166 4.74 19.49 9.37
N ASP A 167 4.50 19.35 8.09
CA ASP A 167 3.40 20.02 7.36
C ASP A 167 2.05 19.33 7.53
N LEU A 168 2.04 18.09 8.04
CA LEU A 168 0.83 17.27 8.17
C LEU A 168 0.45 17.04 9.63
N LEU A 169 -0.85 16.99 9.88
CA LEU A 169 -1.44 16.55 11.13
C LEU A 169 -1.90 15.11 11.02
N LEU A 170 -2.06 14.43 12.16
CA LEU A 170 -2.66 13.11 12.19
C LEU A 170 -4.19 13.22 12.15
N SER A 171 -4.82 12.38 11.35
CA SER A 171 -6.27 12.25 11.23
C SER A 171 -6.68 10.80 11.33
N ARG A 172 -7.83 10.55 11.96
CA ARG A 172 -8.43 9.21 12.01
C ARG A 172 -9.06 8.86 10.67
N THR A 173 -8.91 7.60 10.31
CA THR A 173 -9.49 7.04 9.10
C THR A 173 -10.00 5.63 9.36
N GLU A 174 -10.97 5.19 8.58
CA GLU A 174 -11.59 3.88 8.71
C GLU A 174 -10.70 2.78 8.15
N VAL A 175 -10.61 1.66 8.87
CA VAL A 175 -10.01 0.40 8.41
C VAL A 175 -11.13 -0.52 7.96
N MET A 176 -11.18 -0.77 6.68
CA MET A 176 -12.22 -1.54 6.01
C MET A 176 -11.62 -2.82 5.42
N ASP A 177 -12.36 -3.90 5.48
CA ASP A 177 -11.97 -5.15 4.79
C ASP A 177 -13.21 -5.91 4.34
N LEU A 178 -13.04 -6.85 3.44
CA LEU A 178 -14.09 -7.74 3.00
C LEU A 178 -14.59 -8.60 4.16
N ASP A 179 -15.92 -8.69 4.29
CA ASP A 179 -16.53 -9.69 5.15
C ASP A 179 -16.43 -11.06 4.49
N GLU A 180 -15.43 -11.85 4.89
CA GLU A 180 -15.15 -13.15 4.29
C GLU A 180 -16.31 -14.15 4.41
N GLU A 181 -17.12 -14.05 5.48
CA GLU A 181 -18.28 -14.94 5.68
C GLU A 181 -19.35 -14.66 4.63
N VAL A 182 -19.69 -13.38 4.46
CA VAL A 182 -20.66 -12.92 3.46
C VAL A 182 -20.15 -13.17 2.04
N TYR A 183 -18.83 -13.01 1.83
CA TYR A 183 -18.20 -13.25 0.54
C TYR A 183 -18.21 -14.73 0.13
N ARG A 184 -18.01 -15.67 1.06
CA ARG A 184 -18.14 -17.13 0.79
C ARG A 184 -19.54 -17.52 0.38
N GLU A 185 -20.56 -16.76 0.82
CA GLU A 185 -21.95 -16.93 0.37
C GLU A 185 -22.24 -16.32 -1.02
N GLY A 186 -21.21 -15.78 -1.70
CA GLY A 186 -21.34 -15.16 -3.02
C GLY A 186 -21.87 -13.72 -3.00
N ARG A 187 -21.90 -13.08 -1.82
CA ARG A 187 -22.32 -11.69 -1.64
C ARG A 187 -21.13 -10.80 -1.34
N TRP A 188 -21.11 -9.60 -1.89
CA TRP A 188 -20.08 -8.60 -1.62
C TRP A 188 -20.49 -7.75 -0.43
N SER A 189 -19.70 -7.74 0.62
CA SER A 189 -19.88 -6.88 1.78
C SER A 189 -18.53 -6.42 2.31
N VAL A 190 -18.39 -5.11 2.51
CA VAL A 190 -17.23 -4.49 3.16
C VAL A 190 -17.66 -4.11 4.57
N ARG A 191 -16.83 -4.42 5.55
CA ARG A 191 -17.07 -4.18 6.95
C ARG A 191 -15.96 -3.32 7.54
N MET A 192 -16.31 -2.42 8.45
CA MET A 192 -15.36 -1.67 9.26
C MET A 192 -14.80 -2.57 10.37
N TYR A 193 -13.49 -2.68 10.43
CA TYR A 193 -12.78 -3.45 11.45
C TYR A 193 -12.15 -2.58 12.54
N GLY A 194 -11.96 -1.29 12.29
CA GLY A 194 -11.37 -0.38 13.25
C GLY A 194 -11.06 0.98 12.64
N GLU A 195 -10.21 1.71 13.32
CA GLU A 195 -9.70 3.01 12.89
C GLU A 195 -8.17 2.99 12.91
N ALA A 196 -7.55 3.78 12.05
CA ALA A 196 -6.12 4.03 12.01
C ALA A 196 -5.84 5.52 12.01
N MET A 197 -4.63 5.91 12.42
CA MET A 197 -4.15 7.28 12.29
C MET A 197 -3.28 7.41 11.04
N MET A 198 -3.53 8.42 10.24
CA MET A 198 -2.78 8.71 9.03
C MET A 198 -2.37 10.18 9.00
N PRO A 199 -1.13 10.51 8.55
CA PRO A 199 -0.77 11.89 8.24
C PRO A 199 -1.72 12.47 7.18
N ALA A 200 -2.41 13.54 7.52
CA ALA A 200 -3.34 14.25 6.64
C ALA A 200 -3.22 15.76 6.83
N SER A 201 -3.43 16.52 5.78
CA SER A 201 -3.44 17.97 5.86
C SER A 201 -4.85 18.52 5.68
N PRO A 202 -5.36 19.37 6.59
CA PRO A 202 -6.57 20.14 6.35
C PRO A 202 -6.48 21.06 5.12
N ARG A 203 -5.26 21.47 4.77
CA ARG A 203 -4.97 22.25 3.55
C ARG A 203 -4.95 21.39 2.28
N TRP A 204 -4.65 20.10 2.43
CA TRP A 204 -4.50 19.16 1.31
C TRP A 204 -5.81 18.50 0.90
N MET A 205 -6.82 18.51 1.74
CA MET A 205 -8.17 18.08 1.35
C MET A 205 -8.78 18.96 0.24
N GLN A 206 -8.35 20.22 0.12
CA GLN A 206 -8.72 21.07 -1.03
C GLN A 206 -7.61 21.24 -2.06
N GLY A 207 -6.35 21.19 -1.66
CA GLY A 207 -5.19 21.37 -2.55
C GLY A 207 -4.56 20.08 -3.08
N ALA A 208 -4.72 18.94 -2.37
CA ALA A 208 -4.25 17.65 -2.83
C ALA A 208 -4.97 17.20 -4.11
N LYS A 209 -6.28 17.46 -4.22
CA LYS A 209 -6.98 17.23 -5.49
C LYS A 209 -6.30 17.91 -6.69
N MET A 210 -5.82 19.14 -6.54
CA MET A 210 -5.21 19.88 -7.65
C MET A 210 -3.76 19.49 -7.98
N ARG A 211 -2.98 18.97 -7.00
CA ARG A 211 -1.60 18.51 -7.25
C ARG A 211 -1.54 17.02 -7.63
N VAL A 212 -2.41 16.22 -7.05
CA VAL A 212 -2.62 14.81 -7.42
C VAL A 212 -3.13 14.73 -8.86
N GLU A 213 -4.04 15.61 -9.26
CA GLU A 213 -4.55 15.66 -10.64
C GLU A 213 -3.48 15.98 -11.69
N ALA A 214 -2.41 16.71 -11.36
CA ALA A 214 -1.42 17.16 -12.34
C ALA A 214 -0.22 16.24 -12.55
N SER A 215 0.16 15.42 -11.56
CA SER A 215 1.33 14.53 -11.65
C SER A 215 1.00 13.05 -11.78
N GLU A 216 -0.26 12.65 -11.62
CA GLU A 216 -0.70 11.27 -11.43
C GLU A 216 -1.82 10.84 -12.38
N GLU A 217 -2.19 11.65 -13.37
CA GLU A 217 -3.24 11.28 -14.33
C GLU A 217 -2.92 9.93 -14.99
N ASN A 218 -1.67 9.69 -15.35
CA ASN A 218 -1.24 8.42 -15.93
C ASN A 218 -1.28 7.27 -14.92
N GLU A 219 -0.90 7.48 -13.66
CA GLU A 219 -0.96 6.45 -12.60
C GLU A 219 -2.41 6.07 -12.28
N VAL A 220 -3.31 7.05 -12.25
CA VAL A 220 -4.75 6.81 -12.08
C VAL A 220 -5.31 6.02 -13.28
N LEU A 221 -4.89 6.37 -14.50
CA LEU A 221 -5.31 5.66 -15.70
C LEU A 221 -4.76 4.23 -15.76
N GLU A 222 -3.52 4.02 -15.33
CA GLU A 222 -2.93 2.68 -15.20
C GLU A 222 -3.68 1.85 -14.16
N ALA A 223 -3.99 2.40 -12.98
CA ALA A 223 -4.74 1.71 -11.94
C ALA A 223 -6.16 1.36 -12.40
N LEU A 224 -6.83 2.27 -13.11
CA LEU A 224 -8.14 2.00 -13.72
C LEU A 224 -8.04 0.91 -14.80
N GLY A 225 -6.99 0.94 -15.63
CA GLY A 225 -6.71 -0.07 -16.63
C GLY A 225 -6.50 -1.45 -15.99
N GLU A 226 -5.68 -1.54 -14.92
CA GLU A 226 -5.49 -2.78 -14.17
C GLU A 226 -6.81 -3.32 -13.60
N HIS A 227 -7.64 -2.47 -13.03
CA HIS A 227 -8.94 -2.87 -12.51
C HIS A 227 -9.89 -3.39 -13.59
N ILE A 228 -9.94 -2.71 -14.74
CA ILE A 228 -10.74 -3.17 -15.88
C ILE A 228 -10.19 -4.50 -16.40
N HIS A 229 -8.87 -4.67 -16.46
CA HIS A 229 -8.25 -5.94 -16.84
C HIS A 229 -8.70 -7.09 -15.93
N GLU A 230 -8.69 -6.88 -14.60
CA GLU A 230 -9.18 -7.88 -13.64
C GLU A 230 -10.63 -8.29 -13.93
N ILE A 231 -11.51 -7.30 -14.19
CA ILE A 231 -12.91 -7.55 -14.53
C ILE A 231 -13.05 -8.36 -15.83
N LEU A 232 -12.19 -8.08 -16.82
CA LEU A 232 -12.23 -8.78 -18.11
C LEU A 232 -11.69 -10.21 -18.04
N VAL A 233 -10.71 -10.45 -17.19
CA VAL A 233 -10.16 -11.80 -16.96
C VAL A 233 -11.14 -12.70 -16.20
N GLU A 234 -11.97 -12.12 -15.31
CA GLU A 234 -13.02 -12.86 -14.59
C GLU A 234 -14.09 -13.45 -15.52
N ASP A 235 -14.36 -12.80 -16.67
CA ASP A 235 -15.36 -13.26 -17.66
C ASP A 235 -14.89 -12.94 -19.08
N ILE A 236 -14.22 -13.90 -19.71
CA ILE A 236 -13.66 -13.78 -21.06
C ILE A 236 -14.71 -13.52 -22.16
N ASN A 237 -15.98 -13.82 -21.88
CA ASN A 237 -17.09 -13.59 -22.83
C ASN A 237 -17.78 -12.24 -22.62
N ARG A 238 -17.28 -11.39 -21.71
CA ARG A 238 -17.88 -10.10 -21.41
C ARG A 238 -17.75 -9.14 -22.59
N LEU A 239 -18.87 -8.60 -23.05
CA LEU A 239 -18.88 -7.54 -24.05
C LEU A 239 -18.45 -6.22 -23.39
N VAL A 240 -17.44 -5.57 -23.96
CA VAL A 240 -16.98 -4.24 -23.53
C VAL A 240 -17.34 -3.23 -24.60
N ILE A 241 -18.01 -2.16 -24.19
CA ILE A 241 -18.35 -1.03 -25.07
C ILE A 241 -17.56 0.17 -24.57
N TRP A 242 -16.59 0.63 -25.35
CA TRP A 242 -15.80 1.83 -25.07
C TRP A 242 -16.54 3.07 -25.53
N GLY A 243 -16.77 4.01 -24.62
CA GLY A 243 -17.28 5.33 -24.96
C GLY A 243 -16.22 6.19 -25.67
N SER A 244 -16.65 7.31 -26.24
CA SER A 244 -15.74 8.32 -26.82
C SER A 244 -15.09 9.16 -25.69
N GLY A 245 -13.79 9.40 -25.79
CA GLY A 245 -13.05 10.25 -24.84
C GLY A 245 -11.57 9.85 -24.70
N GLY A 246 -10.69 10.83 -24.47
CA GLY A 246 -9.23 10.60 -24.34
C GLY A 246 -8.87 9.62 -23.25
N THR A 247 -9.44 9.77 -22.07
CA THR A 247 -9.24 8.89 -20.90
C THR A 247 -9.56 7.43 -21.22
N LEU A 248 -10.73 7.16 -21.80
CA LEU A 248 -11.14 5.78 -22.15
C LEU A 248 -10.28 5.21 -23.27
N ARG A 249 -9.82 6.04 -24.20
CA ARG A 249 -8.88 5.63 -25.24
C ARG A 249 -7.54 5.19 -24.65
N THR A 250 -6.96 5.98 -23.74
CA THR A 250 -5.69 5.65 -23.08
C THR A 250 -5.80 4.34 -22.31
N ILE A 251 -6.89 4.13 -21.57
CA ILE A 251 -7.14 2.88 -20.83
C ILE A 251 -7.27 1.70 -21.81
N ALA A 252 -8.04 1.84 -22.87
CA ALA A 252 -8.24 0.78 -23.86
C ALA A 252 -6.93 0.40 -24.55
N GLU A 253 -6.13 1.37 -24.98
CA GLU A 253 -4.81 1.17 -25.57
C GLU A 253 -3.86 0.46 -24.61
N GLY A 254 -3.86 0.83 -23.32
CA GLY A 254 -3.08 0.17 -22.25
C GLY A 254 -3.47 -1.29 -22.02
N LEU A 255 -4.72 -1.65 -22.34
CA LEU A 255 -5.25 -3.01 -22.28
C LEU A 255 -5.08 -3.79 -23.61
N GLY A 256 -4.44 -3.20 -24.62
CA GLY A 256 -4.20 -3.82 -25.93
C GLY A 256 -5.39 -3.75 -26.89
N PHE A 257 -6.41 -2.95 -26.58
CA PHE A 257 -7.50 -2.66 -27.52
C PHE A 257 -7.12 -1.49 -28.42
N SER A 258 -7.53 -1.54 -29.68
CA SER A 258 -7.34 -0.44 -30.63
C SER A 258 -8.70 0.21 -30.93
N PRO A 259 -9.16 1.17 -30.10
CA PRO A 259 -10.42 1.85 -30.36
C PRO A 259 -10.29 2.68 -31.63
N THR A 260 -11.20 2.48 -32.55
CA THR A 260 -11.30 3.21 -33.84
C THR A 260 -11.97 4.58 -33.65
#